data_5f1dee244c4d7a0ef7c936bb615de0f1
#
_entry.id   5f1dee244c4d7a0ef7c936bb615de0f1
#
_cell.length_a   1.000
_cell.length_b   1.000
_cell.length_c   1.000
_cell.angle_alpha   90.00
_cell.angle_beta   90.00
_cell.angle_gamma   90.00
#
_symmetry.space_group_name_H-M   'P 1'
#
loop_
_entity.id
_entity.type
_entity.pdbx_description
1 polymer ?
#
loop_
_entity_poly.entity_id
_entity_poly.type
_entity_poly.pdbx_seq_one_letter_code
_entity_poly.pdbx_strand_id
1 'polypeptide(L)'
;MSDLEIFQIAGAIALALKGEKEAIADVELLLKRHPEMFENAKDVVNTINKVVSEPEIIMDNPSVSKYKSKNEILSAKKIDDKKMGDVAIRNDNGTNVIFHANKKKICSVTRL
;
A
#
# COMPACT_ATOMS: atom_id res chain seq x y z
N MET A 1 19.56 9.98 0.33
CA MET A 1 19.46 8.73 -0.37
C MET A 1 18.21 8.01 0.02
N SER A 2 17.48 7.51 -0.95
CA SER A 2 16.25 6.83 -0.58
C SER A 2 16.56 5.45 -0.04
N ASP A 3 15.63 4.99 0.77
CA ASP A 3 15.79 3.73 1.45
C ASP A 3 14.78 2.77 0.85
N LEU A 4 15.22 1.98 -0.10
CA LEU A 4 14.35 1.04 -0.77
C LEU A 4 14.25 -0.26 0.01
N GLU A 5 13.02 -0.70 0.23
CA GLU A 5 12.75 -1.94 0.93
C GLU A 5 11.96 -2.86 0.03
N ILE A 6 12.18 -4.15 0.17
CA ILE A 6 11.46 -5.16 -0.58
C ILE A 6 10.43 -5.81 0.35
N PHE A 7 9.20 -5.91 -0.13
CA PHE A 7 8.11 -6.47 0.65
C PHE A 7 7.55 -7.69 -0.06
N GLN A 8 7.25 -8.73 0.71
CA GLN A 8 6.58 -9.90 0.17
C GLN A 8 5.10 -9.60 0.13
N ILE A 9 4.48 -9.74 -1.02
CA ILE A 9 3.06 -9.44 -1.18
C ILE A 9 2.26 -10.72 -1.29
N ALA A 10 0.99 -10.64 -0.92
CA ALA A 10 0.10 -11.79 -0.99
C ALA A 10 -0.06 -12.27 -2.44
N GLY A 11 -0.26 -13.56 -2.58
CA GLY A 11 -0.47 -14.14 -3.92
C GLY A 11 -1.60 -13.49 -4.68
N ALA A 12 -2.65 -13.08 -3.98
CA ALA A 12 -3.78 -12.42 -4.63
C ALA A 12 -3.38 -11.08 -5.23
N ILE A 13 -2.49 -10.34 -4.56
CA ILE A 13 -1.99 -9.08 -5.09
C ILE A 13 -1.11 -9.33 -6.31
N ALA A 14 -0.20 -10.31 -6.19
CA ALA A 14 0.69 -10.65 -7.29
C ALA A 14 -0.10 -11.08 -8.53
N LEU A 15 -1.16 -11.84 -8.30
CA LEU A 15 -2.01 -12.29 -9.40
C LEU A 15 -2.75 -11.11 -10.05
N ALA A 16 -3.25 -10.19 -9.24
CA ALA A 16 -3.96 -9.02 -9.74
C ALA A 16 -3.05 -8.13 -10.60
N LEU A 17 -1.78 -8.05 -10.22
CA LEU A 17 -0.81 -7.22 -10.92
C LEU A 17 -0.09 -7.99 -12.04
N LYS A 18 -0.27 -9.31 -12.09
CA LYS A 18 0.43 -10.18 -13.04
C LYS A 18 1.94 -10.01 -12.92
N GLY A 19 2.41 -9.91 -11.68
CA GLY A 19 3.82 -9.68 -11.39
C GLY A 19 4.37 -10.66 -10.38
N GLU A 20 5.53 -10.34 -9.84
CA GLU A 20 6.17 -11.19 -8.87
C GLU A 20 5.54 -11.03 -7.49
N LYS A 21 5.90 -11.91 -6.58
CA LYS A 21 5.36 -11.86 -5.22
C LYS A 21 6.11 -10.88 -4.33
N GLU A 22 6.86 -9.98 -4.93
CA GLU A 22 7.61 -8.97 -4.21
C GLU A 22 7.27 -7.60 -4.76
N ALA A 23 7.37 -6.61 -3.92
CA ALA A 23 7.19 -5.22 -4.33
C ALA A 23 8.24 -4.35 -3.63
N ILE A 24 8.69 -3.30 -4.28
CA ILE A 24 9.65 -2.38 -3.68
C ILE A 24 8.96 -1.09 -3.29
N ALA A 25 9.47 -0.46 -2.26
CA ALA A 25 8.95 0.82 -1.80
C ALA A 25 10.10 1.71 -1.32
N ASP A 26 9.99 3.00 -1.62
CA ASP A 26 10.89 4.00 -1.06
C ASP A 26 10.27 4.46 0.25
N VAL A 27 10.67 3.85 1.33
CA VAL A 27 10.08 4.06 2.65
C VAL A 27 10.26 5.50 3.12
N GLU A 28 11.42 6.07 2.86
CA GLU A 28 11.70 7.43 3.25
C GLU A 28 10.79 8.42 2.55
N LEU A 29 10.56 8.21 1.27
CA LEU A 29 9.69 9.07 0.50
C LEU A 29 8.24 8.97 0.98
N LEU A 30 7.79 7.75 1.28
CA LEU A 30 6.44 7.55 1.78
C LEU A 30 6.22 8.22 3.12
N LEU A 31 7.23 8.15 3.98
CA LEU A 31 7.17 8.83 5.27
C LEU A 31 7.11 10.34 5.09
N LYS A 32 7.92 10.86 4.17
CA LYS A 32 7.95 12.29 3.91
C LYS A 32 6.64 12.83 3.39
N ARG A 33 5.91 12.03 2.64
CA ARG A 33 4.63 12.46 2.09
C ARG A 33 3.54 12.56 3.14
N HIS A 34 3.64 11.72 4.17
CA HIS A 34 2.61 11.66 5.21
C HIS A 34 3.22 11.53 6.59
N PRO A 35 4.01 12.53 7.01
CA PRO A 35 4.62 12.46 8.33
C PRO A 35 3.59 12.49 9.47
N GLU A 36 2.39 12.95 9.17
CA GLU A 36 1.31 12.96 10.16
C GLU A 36 0.70 11.58 10.39
N MET A 37 0.93 10.65 9.45
CA MET A 37 0.34 9.31 9.54
C MET A 37 1.28 8.27 10.12
N PHE A 38 2.57 8.50 10.04
CA PHE A 38 3.58 7.51 10.45
C PHE A 38 4.57 8.14 11.42
N GLU A 39 4.92 7.42 12.46
CA GLU A 39 5.85 7.92 13.46
C GLU A 39 7.28 7.93 12.96
N ASN A 40 7.63 6.97 12.14
CA ASN A 40 8.99 6.84 11.62
C ASN A 40 8.99 5.83 10.47
N ALA A 41 10.17 5.57 9.92
CA ALA A 41 10.30 4.64 8.80
C ALA A 41 9.86 3.23 9.16
N LYS A 42 10.15 2.80 10.38
CA LYS A 42 9.76 1.48 10.83
C LYS A 42 8.25 1.32 10.86
N ASP A 43 7.54 2.38 11.23
CA ASP A 43 6.07 2.38 11.23
C ASP A 43 5.53 2.22 9.80
N VAL A 44 6.16 2.87 8.84
CA VAL A 44 5.82 2.71 7.42
C VAL A 44 6.00 1.26 6.99
N VAL A 45 7.15 0.68 7.31
CA VAL A 45 7.47 -0.71 6.94
C VAL A 45 6.45 -1.66 7.55
N ASN A 46 6.15 -1.49 8.82
CA ASN A 46 5.21 -2.38 9.51
C ASN A 46 3.80 -2.28 8.92
N THR A 47 3.39 -1.07 8.58
CA THR A 47 2.06 -0.84 8.00
C THR A 47 1.97 -1.51 6.63
N ILE A 48 2.98 -1.28 5.80
CA ILE A 48 2.99 -1.88 4.46
C ILE A 48 2.98 -3.39 4.55
N ASN A 49 3.83 -3.97 5.41
CA ASN A 49 3.88 -5.41 5.56
C ASN A 49 2.52 -6.00 5.92
N LYS A 50 1.82 -5.40 6.84
CA LYS A 50 0.50 -5.90 7.24
C LYS A 50 -0.49 -5.83 6.09
N VAL A 51 -0.48 -4.74 5.37
CA VAL A 51 -1.45 -4.50 4.31
C VAL A 51 -1.20 -5.39 3.11
N VAL A 52 0.07 -5.62 2.75
CA VAL A 52 0.37 -6.37 1.53
C VAL A 52 0.50 -7.87 1.75
N SER A 53 0.79 -8.31 2.98
CA SER A 53 0.94 -9.74 3.24
C SER A 53 -0.41 -10.42 3.48
N GLU A 54 -1.34 -9.72 4.09
CA GLU A 54 -2.66 -10.27 4.41
C GLU A 54 -3.76 -9.25 4.16
N PRO A 55 -3.94 -8.84 2.93
CA PRO A 55 -4.92 -7.80 2.64
C PRO A 55 -6.36 -8.27 2.87
N GLU A 56 -7.19 -7.38 3.35
CA GLU A 56 -8.60 -7.67 3.50
C GLU A 56 -9.37 -7.24 2.25
N ILE A 57 -8.86 -6.21 1.56
CA ILE A 57 -9.49 -5.71 0.36
C ILE A 57 -8.42 -5.50 -0.70
N ILE A 58 -8.71 -5.95 -1.91
CA ILE A 58 -7.88 -5.66 -3.07
C ILE A 58 -8.82 -5.18 -4.16
N MET A 59 -8.54 -4.01 -4.71
CA MET A 59 -9.41 -3.43 -5.73
C MET A 59 -8.60 -2.59 -6.70
N ASP A 60 -9.18 -2.26 -7.81
CA ASP A 60 -8.52 -1.34 -8.73
C ASP A 60 -8.36 0.01 -8.02
N ASN A 61 -7.26 0.68 -8.26
CA ASN A 61 -7.00 1.94 -7.60
C ASN A 61 -8.01 2.99 -8.08
N PRO A 62 -8.88 3.47 -7.20
CA PRO A 62 -9.91 4.41 -7.60
C PRO A 62 -9.38 5.78 -8.00
N SER A 63 -8.11 6.05 -7.68
CA SER A 63 -7.50 7.31 -8.06
C SER A 63 -6.84 7.27 -9.42
N VAL A 64 -6.95 6.15 -10.11
CA VAL A 64 -6.31 6.02 -11.40
C VAL A 64 -6.96 6.94 -12.41
N SER A 65 -6.15 7.70 -13.11
CA SER A 65 -6.67 8.60 -14.11
C SER A 65 -7.06 7.79 -15.33
N LYS A 66 -7.88 8.38 -16.18
CA LYS A 66 -8.34 7.69 -17.35
C LYS A 66 -7.23 7.33 -18.34
N TYR A 67 -6.07 7.91 -18.18
CA TYR A 67 -4.98 7.56 -19.05
C TYR A 67 -4.15 6.42 -18.51
N LYS A 68 -4.52 5.85 -17.45
CA LYS A 68 -3.75 5.07 -16.74
C LYS A 68 -3.60 3.70 -17.04
N SER A 69 -2.60 3.18 -16.60
CA SER A 69 -2.32 1.81 -16.68
C SER A 69 -3.35 1.03 -15.91
N LYS A 70 -3.66 -0.13 -16.38
CA LYS A 70 -4.57 -1.00 -15.67
C LYS A 70 -3.85 -1.87 -14.67
N ASN A 71 -2.57 -1.62 -14.48
CA ASN A 71 -1.75 -2.46 -13.61
C ASN A 71 -1.55 -1.85 -12.24
N GLU A 72 -2.56 -1.16 -11.73
CA GLU A 72 -2.50 -0.57 -10.40
C GLU A 72 -3.63 -1.09 -9.56
N ILE A 73 -3.32 -1.43 -8.33
CA ILE A 73 -4.35 -1.88 -7.39
C ILE A 73 -4.18 -1.15 -6.07
N LEU A 74 -5.25 -1.15 -5.31
CA LEU A 74 -5.24 -0.67 -3.94
C LEU A 74 -5.48 -1.86 -3.04
N SER A 75 -4.61 -2.04 -2.07
CA SER A 75 -4.73 -3.09 -1.06
C SER A 75 -4.99 -2.40 0.27
N ALA A 76 -5.94 -2.90 1.04
CA ALA A 76 -6.28 -2.29 2.31
C ALA A 76 -6.49 -3.33 3.38
N LYS A 77 -6.22 -2.95 4.61
CA LYS A 77 -6.40 -3.81 5.75
C LYS A 77 -6.57 -3.00 7.01
N LYS A 78 -7.43 -3.48 7.89
CA LYS A 78 -7.60 -2.89 9.19
C LYS A 78 -6.35 -3.18 10.03
N ILE A 79 -5.71 -2.16 10.51
CA ILE A 79 -4.49 -2.31 11.32
C ILE A 79 -4.86 -2.63 12.76
N ASP A 80 -5.81 -1.88 13.31
CA ASP A 80 -6.34 -2.13 14.64
C ASP A 80 -7.77 -1.56 14.69
N ASP A 81 -8.35 -1.49 15.86
CA ASP A 81 -9.73 -1.03 16.01
C ASP A 81 -9.93 0.41 15.54
N LYS A 82 -8.89 1.17 15.47
CA LYS A 82 -8.99 2.60 15.20
C LYS A 82 -8.36 3.03 13.90
N LYS A 83 -7.57 2.18 13.29
CA LYS A 83 -6.81 2.58 12.11
C LYS A 83 -6.85 1.56 10.99
N MET A 84 -6.81 2.07 9.80
CA MET A 84 -6.81 1.26 8.60
C MET A 84 -5.63 1.67 7.75
N GLY A 85 -4.96 0.68 7.17
CA GLY A 85 -3.87 0.94 6.24
C GLY A 85 -4.29 0.65 4.83
N ASP A 86 -3.78 1.43 3.89
CA ASP A 86 -3.95 1.13 2.48
C ASP A 86 -2.66 1.42 1.74
N VAL A 87 -2.42 0.64 0.72
CA VAL A 87 -1.20 0.71 -0.06
C VAL A 87 -1.57 0.61 -1.53
N ALA A 88 -1.06 1.52 -2.33
CA ALA A 88 -1.26 1.47 -3.78
C ALA A 88 0.01 0.90 -4.42
N ILE A 89 -0.19 -0.09 -5.27
CA ILE A 89 0.91 -0.81 -5.91
C ILE A 89 0.65 -0.84 -7.41
N ARG A 90 1.71 -0.65 -8.20
CA ARG A 90 1.58 -0.81 -9.65
C ARG A 90 2.68 -1.74 -10.15
N ASN A 91 2.41 -2.41 -11.25
CA ASN A 91 3.41 -3.19 -11.93
C ASN A 91 4.00 -2.34 -13.05
N ASP A 92 5.30 -2.10 -12.96
CA ASP A 92 6.00 -1.25 -13.91
C ASP A 92 7.06 -2.11 -14.57
N ASN A 93 6.78 -2.56 -15.77
CA ASN A 93 7.69 -3.41 -16.56
C ASN A 93 8.13 -4.67 -15.79
N GLY A 94 7.18 -5.30 -15.13
CA GLY A 94 7.45 -6.55 -14.41
C GLY A 94 7.85 -6.35 -12.96
N THR A 95 8.08 -5.12 -12.53
CA THR A 95 8.44 -4.83 -11.14
C THR A 95 7.26 -4.21 -10.44
N ASN A 96 6.88 -4.77 -9.30
CA ASN A 96 5.81 -4.19 -8.50
C ASN A 96 6.37 -3.08 -7.63
N VAL A 97 5.78 -1.91 -7.71
CA VAL A 97 6.25 -0.73 -7.00
C VAL A 97 5.14 -0.21 -6.11
N ILE A 98 5.44 -0.07 -4.83
CA ILE A 98 4.52 0.56 -3.88
C ILE A 98 4.77 2.05 -3.96
N PHE A 99 3.82 2.78 -4.50
CA PHE A 99 4.00 4.20 -4.73
C PHE A 99 3.19 5.08 -3.80
N HIS A 100 2.36 4.47 -2.96
CA HIS A 100 1.54 5.25 -2.03
C HIS A 100 1.17 4.38 -0.84
N ALA A 101 1.19 4.94 0.34
CA ALA A 101 0.80 4.23 1.56
C ALA A 101 0.13 5.21 2.51
N ASN A 102 -0.95 4.79 3.13
CA ASN A 102 -1.66 5.59 4.11
C ASN A 102 -1.96 4.76 5.36
N LYS A 103 -2.04 5.43 6.47
CA LYS A 103 -2.54 4.84 7.70
C LYS A 103 -3.50 5.86 8.29
N LYS A 104 -4.79 5.61 8.17
CA LYS A 104 -5.83 6.56 8.51
C LYS A 104 -6.69 6.08 9.65
N LYS A 105 -7.26 7.02 10.39
CA LYS A 105 -8.25 6.67 11.38
C LYS A 105 -9.46 6.12 10.67
N ILE A 106 -10.02 5.07 11.22
CA ILE A 106 -11.30 4.58 10.75
C ILE A 106 -12.35 5.59 11.22
N CYS A 107 -13.00 6.21 10.26
CA CYS A 107 -14.01 7.14 10.57
C CYS A 107 -15.14 6.40 11.11
N SER A 108 -15.57 6.83 12.15
CA SER A 108 -16.56 6.16 12.72
C SER A 108 -17.75 6.44 12.15
N VAL A 109 -18.02 6.00 11.63
CA VAL A 109 -18.89 6.25 11.15
C VAL A 109 -19.97 5.89 11.50
N THR A 110 -20.03 5.63 12.02
CA THR A 110 -20.93 5.24 12.40
C THR A 110 -21.89 5.91 12.74
N ARG A 111 -22.16 6.36 12.52
CA ARG A 111 -22.98 6.90 12.71
C ARG A 111 -23.88 6.86 12.33
N LEU A 112 -24.17 6.64 12.31
CA LEU A 112 -24.85 6.53 11.91
C LEU A 112 -25.42 6.50 11.99
#